data_427dea5e825e74517cd159aaa84705aa
#
_entry.id   427dea5e825e74517cd159aaa84705aa
#
_cell.length_a   1.000
_cell.length_b   1.000
_cell.length_c   1.000
_cell.angle_alpha   90.00
_cell.angle_beta   90.00
_cell.angle_gamma   90.00
#
_symmetry.space_group_name_H-M   'P 1'
#
loop_
_entity.id
_entity.type
_entity.pdbx_description
1 polymer ?
#
loop_
_entity_poly.entity_id
_entity_poly.type
_entity_poly.pdbx_seq_one_letter_code
_entity_poly.pdbx_strand_id
1 'polypeptide(L)'
;FLPTNLRVGGGFDFLLDQYNKVSVTAEVTKLLVPTPPIYGKEYNYTDINENGVFDDGIDELGDLVSNDNIIFQGENPNVDFMDGVFQSFSDAPGGFSEELKEFTWALGAEYVYDDSFALRAGYFNESEDKGARKFLALGAGFKFSGTKIDLSYLFSASKVPSPLENTLRFSLTF
;
A
#
# COMPACT_ATOMS: atom_id res chain seq x y z
N PHE A 1 -0.81 -6.35 17.27
CA PHE A 1 -0.50 -4.94 17.02
C PHE A 1 -1.76 -4.14 16.71
N LEU A 2 -1.82 -2.88 17.17
CA LEU A 2 -2.83 -1.95 16.70
C LEU A 2 -2.49 -1.52 15.27
N PRO A 3 -3.46 -1.47 14.33
CA PRO A 3 -3.20 -1.04 12.97
C PRO A 3 -2.81 0.45 12.94
N THR A 4 -1.52 0.70 12.85
CA THR A 4 -0.93 2.03 12.78
C THR A 4 -0.51 2.32 11.34
N ASN A 5 -0.84 3.49 10.83
CA ASN A 5 -0.49 3.90 9.47
C ASN A 5 0.37 5.15 9.50
N LEU A 6 1.43 5.15 8.71
CA LEU A 6 2.13 6.37 8.31
C LEU A 6 1.57 6.84 6.97
N ARG A 7 1.12 8.10 6.94
CA ARG A 7 0.63 8.74 5.73
C ARG A 7 1.38 10.03 5.50
N VAL A 8 1.96 10.17 4.33
CA VAL A 8 2.70 11.36 3.88
C VAL A 8 2.13 11.81 2.55
N GLY A 9 1.77 13.07 2.46
CA GLY A 9 1.23 13.64 1.23
C GLY A 9 1.60 15.10 1.06
N GLY A 10 1.50 15.55 -0.17
CA GLY A 10 1.73 16.93 -0.54
C GLY A 10 0.93 17.31 -1.77
N GLY A 11 0.81 18.61 -1.98
CA GLY A 11 0.12 19.12 -3.15
C GLY A 11 0.66 20.47 -3.58
N PHE A 12 0.41 20.79 -4.84
CA PHE A 12 0.79 22.07 -5.44
C PHE A 12 -0.41 22.66 -6.19
N ASP A 13 -0.60 23.97 -6.02
CA ASP A 13 -1.58 24.77 -6.73
C ASP A 13 -0.88 25.60 -7.80
N PHE A 14 -1.32 25.45 -9.04
CA PHE A 14 -0.88 26.23 -10.18
C PHE A 14 -1.98 27.23 -10.55
N LEU A 15 -1.75 28.50 -10.28
CA LEU A 15 -2.62 29.60 -10.73
C LEU A 15 -2.25 29.94 -12.17
N LEU A 16 -3.06 29.53 -13.13
CA LEU A 16 -2.80 29.77 -14.54
C LEU A 16 -3.16 31.22 -14.92
N ASP A 17 -4.29 31.69 -14.37
CA ASP A 17 -4.75 33.08 -14.45
C ASP A 17 -5.74 33.36 -13.31
N GLN A 18 -6.43 34.51 -13.35
CA GLN A 18 -7.38 34.93 -12.30
C GLN A 18 -8.62 34.02 -12.18
N TYR A 19 -8.91 33.18 -13.18
CA TYR A 19 -10.07 32.30 -13.21
C TYR A 19 -9.70 30.82 -13.18
N ASN A 20 -8.49 30.47 -13.59
CA ASN A 20 -8.08 29.09 -13.83
C ASN A 20 -7.02 28.64 -12.83
N LYS A 21 -7.36 27.60 -12.07
CA LYS A 21 -6.46 26.95 -11.11
C LYS A 21 -6.40 25.45 -11.37
N VAL A 22 -5.18 24.90 -11.35
CA VAL A 22 -4.94 23.45 -11.35
C VAL A 22 -4.25 23.09 -10.04
N SER A 23 -4.80 22.14 -9.30
CA SER A 23 -4.19 21.57 -8.12
C SER A 23 -3.80 20.12 -8.39
N VAL A 24 -2.61 19.71 -7.96
CA VAL A 24 -2.17 18.31 -8.00
C VAL A 24 -1.78 17.86 -6.61
N THR A 25 -2.13 16.64 -6.25
CA THR A 25 -1.83 16.05 -4.95
C THR A 25 -1.24 14.66 -5.12
N ALA A 26 -0.33 14.30 -4.24
CA ALA A 26 0.20 12.95 -4.14
C ALA A 26 0.24 12.54 -2.66
N GLU A 27 -0.06 11.28 -2.40
CA GLU A 27 -0.06 10.70 -1.07
C GLU A 27 0.54 9.29 -1.13
N VAL A 28 1.32 8.95 -0.12
CA VAL A 28 1.85 7.60 0.11
C VAL A 28 1.46 7.19 1.53
N THR A 29 0.99 5.97 1.66
CA THR A 29 0.62 5.38 2.96
C THR A 29 1.31 4.03 3.14
N LYS A 30 1.86 3.78 4.32
CA LYS A 30 2.39 2.48 4.74
C LYS A 30 1.72 2.04 6.04
N LEU A 31 1.36 0.76 6.12
CA LEU A 31 0.91 0.13 7.36
C LEU A 31 2.15 -0.22 8.20
N LEU A 32 2.21 0.34 9.42
CA LEU A 32 3.32 0.14 10.35
C LEU A 32 3.03 -1.05 11.30
N VAL A 33 2.93 -2.23 10.72
CA VAL A 33 2.73 -3.49 11.44
C VAL A 33 3.76 -4.48 10.91
N PRO A 34 4.45 -5.24 11.78
CA PRO A 34 5.41 -6.22 11.34
C PRO A 34 4.83 -7.20 10.32
N THR A 35 5.58 -7.45 9.26
CA THR A 35 5.22 -8.42 8.23
C THR A 35 5.42 -9.84 8.75
N PRO A 36 4.47 -10.76 8.54
CA PRO A 36 4.63 -12.15 8.96
C PRO A 36 5.85 -12.78 8.27
N PRO A 37 6.78 -13.38 9.02
CA PRO A 37 7.94 -14.02 8.46
C PRO A 37 7.58 -15.36 7.79
N ILE A 38 8.47 -15.87 6.96
CA ILE A 38 8.40 -17.22 6.43
C ILE A 38 9.04 -18.16 7.44
N TYR A 39 8.27 -19.15 7.89
CA TYR A 39 8.74 -20.17 8.80
C TYR A 39 9.20 -21.41 8.03
N GLY A 40 10.32 -21.98 8.47
CA GLY A 40 10.88 -23.23 7.97
C GLY A 40 10.97 -24.30 9.05
N LYS A 41 11.42 -25.46 8.64
CA LYS A 41 11.77 -26.57 9.54
C LYS A 41 13.28 -26.75 9.51
N GLU A 42 13.86 -27.06 10.66
CA GLU A 42 15.28 -27.38 10.77
C GLU A 42 15.48 -28.89 10.67
N TYR A 43 16.38 -29.30 9.80
CA TYR A 43 16.81 -30.68 9.64
C TYR A 43 18.30 -30.79 9.97
N ASN A 44 18.71 -31.89 10.61
CA ASN A 44 20.12 -32.26 10.63
C ASN A 44 20.58 -32.63 9.24
N TYR A 45 21.84 -32.43 8.95
CA TYR A 45 22.46 -32.94 7.74
C TYR A 45 23.87 -33.44 8.03
N THR A 46 24.35 -34.34 7.19
CA THR A 46 25.73 -34.77 7.20
C THR A 46 26.45 -34.00 6.09
N ASP A 47 27.36 -33.13 6.50
CA ASP A 47 28.19 -32.34 5.62
C ASP A 47 29.33 -33.26 5.06
N ILE A 48 29.15 -33.76 3.86
CA ILE A 48 30.08 -34.73 3.23
C ILE A 48 31.32 -34.01 2.70
N ASN A 49 31.20 -32.77 2.27
CA ASN A 49 32.31 -31.99 1.73
C ASN A 49 32.97 -31.06 2.75
N GLU A 50 32.51 -31.07 3.99
CA GLU A 50 33.05 -30.32 5.14
C GLU A 50 33.15 -28.81 4.92
N ASN A 51 32.22 -28.23 4.13
CA ASN A 51 32.18 -26.77 3.86
C ASN A 51 31.34 -25.95 4.86
N GLY A 52 30.60 -26.63 5.74
CA GLY A 52 29.76 -26.02 6.79
C GLY A 52 28.39 -25.52 6.29
N VAL A 53 28.00 -25.86 5.06
CA VAL A 53 26.72 -25.47 4.46
C VAL A 53 26.07 -26.72 3.85
N PHE A 54 24.74 -26.84 3.95
CA PHE A 54 24.01 -27.90 3.28
C PHE A 54 24.00 -27.71 1.76
N ASP A 55 24.56 -28.68 1.02
CA ASP A 55 24.57 -28.72 -0.43
C ASP A 55 23.69 -29.85 -0.96
N ASP A 56 22.56 -29.48 -1.61
CA ASP A 56 21.62 -30.45 -2.17
C ASP A 56 22.30 -31.34 -3.24
N GLY A 57 22.18 -32.64 -3.06
CA GLY A 57 22.79 -33.65 -3.93
C GLY A 57 24.22 -34.02 -3.59
N ILE A 58 24.87 -33.40 -2.60
CA ILE A 58 26.18 -33.75 -2.04
C ILE A 58 26.00 -34.26 -0.60
N ASP A 59 25.28 -33.49 0.22
CA ASP A 59 25.05 -33.79 1.63
C ASP A 59 23.82 -34.65 1.84
N GLU A 60 23.84 -35.42 2.91
CA GLU A 60 22.69 -36.25 3.29
C GLU A 60 21.80 -35.50 4.30
N LEU A 61 20.53 -35.30 3.92
CA LEU A 61 19.52 -34.76 4.81
C LEU A 61 19.17 -35.79 5.89
N GLY A 62 19.34 -35.41 7.16
CA GLY A 62 19.06 -36.26 8.32
C GLY A 62 17.67 -36.03 8.91
N ASP A 63 17.54 -36.38 10.18
CA ASP A 63 16.28 -36.28 10.91
C ASP A 63 15.87 -34.83 11.17
N LEU A 64 14.57 -34.60 11.26
CA LEU A 64 13.99 -33.33 11.68
C LEU A 64 14.43 -32.99 13.10
N VAL A 65 15.17 -31.91 13.31
CA VAL A 65 15.69 -31.48 14.62
C VAL A 65 14.60 -30.77 15.41
N SER A 66 13.83 -29.93 14.77
CA SER A 66 12.78 -29.14 15.41
C SER A 66 11.58 -28.98 14.49
N ASN A 67 10.39 -29.20 15.08
CA ASN A 67 9.12 -28.85 14.48
C ASN A 67 8.70 -27.40 14.81
N ASP A 68 9.52 -26.69 15.59
CA ASP A 68 9.24 -25.32 15.94
C ASP A 68 9.40 -24.44 14.72
N ASN A 69 8.53 -23.45 14.62
CA ASN A 69 8.55 -22.49 13.52
C ASN A 69 9.80 -21.62 13.61
N ILE A 70 10.88 -22.07 12.96
CA ILE A 70 12.09 -21.26 12.82
C ILE A 70 11.85 -20.23 11.73
N ILE A 71 12.19 -18.99 12.02
CA ILE A 71 12.11 -17.92 11.03
C ILE A 71 13.20 -18.16 9.99
N PHE A 72 12.77 -18.48 8.77
CA PHE A 72 13.67 -18.72 7.64
C PHE A 72 13.95 -17.42 6.86
N GLN A 73 12.92 -16.58 6.71
CA GLN A 73 13.04 -15.27 6.07
C GLN A 73 12.12 -14.27 6.78
N GLY A 74 12.54 -13.01 6.85
CA GLY A 74 11.86 -11.95 7.58
C GLY A 74 12.39 -11.84 9.01
N GLU A 75 11.68 -11.10 9.84
CA GLU A 75 12.06 -10.84 11.22
C GLU A 75 11.00 -11.35 12.21
N ASN A 76 11.37 -11.46 13.48
CA ASN A 76 10.45 -11.89 14.53
C ASN A 76 9.36 -10.83 14.76
N PRO A 77 8.08 -11.12 14.49
CA PRO A 77 6.99 -10.16 14.66
C PRO A 77 6.56 -9.97 16.13
N ASN A 78 7.08 -10.81 17.04
CA ASN A 78 6.73 -10.74 18.46
C ASN A 78 7.70 -9.83 19.22
N VAL A 79 7.62 -8.55 18.91
CA VAL A 79 8.42 -7.47 19.49
C VAL A 79 7.52 -6.41 20.13
N ASP A 80 8.10 -5.51 20.91
CA ASP A 80 7.37 -4.39 21.48
C ASP A 80 6.77 -3.49 20.39
N PHE A 81 5.70 -2.76 20.71
CA PHE A 81 4.95 -1.95 19.74
C PHE A 81 5.85 -0.98 18.95
N MET A 82 6.72 -0.25 19.64
CA MET A 82 7.60 0.73 18.97
C MET A 82 8.64 0.04 18.09
N ASP A 83 9.21 -1.04 18.54
CA ASP A 83 10.17 -1.84 17.77
C ASP A 83 9.48 -2.40 16.51
N GLY A 84 8.25 -2.92 16.62
CA GLY A 84 7.47 -3.37 15.49
C GLY A 84 7.14 -2.27 14.47
N VAL A 85 6.90 -1.04 14.92
CA VAL A 85 6.71 0.11 14.03
C VAL A 85 7.98 0.40 13.22
N PHE A 86 9.16 0.38 13.84
CA PHE A 86 10.42 0.61 13.12
C PHE A 86 10.81 -0.59 12.25
N GLN A 87 10.62 -1.80 12.76
CA GLN A 87 10.89 -3.04 12.05
C GLN A 87 10.10 -3.14 10.75
N SER A 88 8.84 -2.68 10.73
CA SER A 88 7.95 -2.73 9.56
C SER A 88 8.49 -2.03 8.29
N PHE A 89 9.63 -1.36 8.35
CA PHE A 89 10.28 -0.77 7.18
C PHE A 89 11.32 -1.68 6.51
N SER A 90 11.64 -2.83 7.12
CA SER A 90 12.72 -3.70 6.64
C SER A 90 12.49 -5.20 6.92
N ASP A 91 11.30 -5.60 7.35
CA ASP A 91 11.00 -6.95 7.83
C ASP A 91 10.36 -7.88 6.77
N ALA A 92 10.10 -7.37 5.56
CA ALA A 92 9.50 -8.19 4.52
C ALA A 92 10.43 -9.34 4.10
N PRO A 93 9.95 -10.60 4.10
CA PRO A 93 10.74 -11.79 3.74
C PRO A 93 11.37 -11.71 2.35
N GLY A 94 10.70 -11.09 1.37
CA GLY A 94 11.22 -10.86 0.02
C GLY A 94 12.13 -9.64 -0.11
N GLY A 95 12.54 -9.03 1.01
CA GLY A 95 13.42 -7.88 1.07
C GLY A 95 12.81 -6.61 0.49
N PHE A 96 13.66 -5.68 0.03
CA PHE A 96 13.24 -4.33 -0.40
C PHE A 96 12.17 -4.31 -1.50
N SER A 97 12.17 -5.31 -2.39
CA SER A 97 11.15 -5.42 -3.44
C SER A 97 9.76 -5.70 -2.88
N GLU A 98 9.68 -6.48 -1.82
CA GLU A 98 8.40 -6.76 -1.13
C GLU A 98 8.00 -5.58 -0.25
N GLU A 99 8.94 -4.93 0.43
CA GLU A 99 8.70 -3.71 1.19
C GLU A 99 8.01 -2.63 0.34
N LEU A 100 8.45 -2.43 -0.90
CA LEU A 100 7.84 -1.47 -1.81
C LEU A 100 6.37 -1.80 -2.14
N LYS A 101 5.97 -3.07 -2.07
CA LYS A 101 4.58 -3.50 -2.30
C LYS A 101 3.66 -3.19 -1.13
N GLU A 102 4.20 -2.91 0.04
CA GLU A 102 3.44 -2.52 1.23
C GLU A 102 3.01 -1.05 1.22
N PHE A 103 3.59 -0.27 0.31
CA PHE A 103 3.17 1.10 0.12
C PHE A 103 1.94 1.18 -0.78
N THR A 104 0.93 1.89 -0.31
CA THR A 104 -0.16 2.36 -1.16
C THR A 104 0.09 3.81 -1.55
N TRP A 105 -0.32 4.20 -2.75
CA TRP A 105 -0.16 5.57 -3.19
C TRP A 105 -1.39 6.07 -3.93
N ALA A 106 -1.61 7.38 -3.85
CA ALA A 106 -2.69 8.07 -4.51
C ALA A 106 -2.19 9.33 -5.20
N LEU A 107 -2.73 9.59 -6.37
CA LEU A 107 -2.53 10.83 -7.12
C LEU A 107 -3.88 11.48 -7.36
N GLY A 108 -3.95 12.80 -7.22
CA GLY A 108 -5.14 13.59 -7.48
C GLY A 108 -4.82 14.82 -8.33
N ALA A 109 -5.77 15.20 -9.16
CA ALA A 109 -5.74 16.45 -9.90
C ALA A 109 -7.12 17.11 -9.84
N GLU A 110 -7.15 18.41 -9.64
CA GLU A 110 -8.35 19.24 -9.68
C GLU A 110 -8.09 20.44 -10.59
N TYR A 111 -9.01 20.70 -11.51
CA TYR A 111 -9.08 21.94 -12.25
C TYR A 111 -10.29 22.72 -11.77
N VAL A 112 -10.09 23.97 -11.41
CA VAL A 112 -11.15 24.90 -10.96
C VAL A 112 -11.21 26.08 -11.89
N TYR A 113 -12.42 26.40 -12.34
CA TYR A 113 -12.73 27.58 -13.13
C TYR A 113 -13.64 28.53 -12.36
N ASP A 114 -13.19 29.78 -12.23
CA ASP A 114 -13.92 30.91 -11.61
C ASP A 114 -14.56 30.55 -10.24
N ASP A 115 -13.87 29.75 -9.44
CA ASP A 115 -14.35 29.21 -8.14
C ASP A 115 -15.76 28.60 -8.18
N SER A 116 -16.33 28.43 -9.37
CA SER A 116 -17.70 27.99 -9.60
C SER A 116 -17.81 26.59 -10.18
N PHE A 117 -16.83 26.18 -10.99
CA PHE A 117 -16.82 24.86 -11.62
C PHE A 117 -15.53 24.15 -11.31
N ALA A 118 -15.60 22.86 -11.01
CA ALA A 118 -14.44 22.01 -10.75
C ALA A 118 -14.54 20.69 -11.47
N LEU A 119 -13.42 20.24 -12.06
CA LEU A 119 -13.22 18.87 -12.54
C LEU A 119 -12.14 18.20 -11.71
N ARG A 120 -12.34 16.95 -11.37
CA ARG A 120 -11.45 16.16 -10.51
C ARG A 120 -11.15 14.83 -11.13
N ALA A 121 -9.91 14.42 -11.04
CA ALA A 121 -9.48 13.07 -11.35
C ALA A 121 -8.56 12.55 -10.24
N GLY A 122 -8.69 11.30 -9.89
CA GLY A 122 -7.85 10.68 -8.87
C GLY A 122 -7.57 9.22 -9.21
N TYR A 123 -6.38 8.76 -8.84
CA TYR A 123 -5.99 7.37 -8.97
C TYR A 123 -5.41 6.88 -7.65
N PHE A 124 -5.87 5.71 -7.21
CA PHE A 124 -5.37 5.01 -6.04
C PHE A 124 -4.82 3.65 -6.45
N ASN A 125 -3.65 3.30 -5.92
CA ASN A 125 -3.00 2.03 -6.16
C ASN A 125 -2.54 1.35 -4.88
N GLU A 126 -2.86 0.07 -4.77
CA GLU A 126 -2.36 -0.87 -3.80
C GLU A 126 -1.84 -2.10 -4.53
N SER A 127 -0.75 -2.69 -4.03
CA SER A 127 -0.15 -3.89 -4.62
C SER A 127 -1.15 -5.06 -4.70
N GLU A 128 -1.03 -5.87 -5.74
CA GLU A 128 -1.84 -7.07 -5.91
C GLU A 128 -1.61 -8.10 -4.79
N ASP A 129 -0.41 -8.12 -4.22
CA ASP A 129 -0.01 -9.02 -3.14
C ASP A 129 -0.52 -8.57 -1.75
N LYS A 130 -0.93 -7.30 -1.61
CA LYS A 130 -1.28 -6.71 -0.30
C LYS A 130 -2.74 -6.22 -0.20
N GLY A 131 -3.59 -6.47 -1.20
CA GLY A 131 -5.02 -6.10 -1.17
C GLY A 131 -5.61 -5.79 -2.54
N ALA A 132 -4.77 -5.54 -3.54
CA ALA A 132 -5.13 -5.41 -4.96
C ALA A 132 -6.15 -4.29 -5.28
N ARG A 133 -6.27 -3.26 -4.43
CA ARG A 133 -7.23 -2.19 -4.65
C ARG A 133 -6.64 -1.13 -5.59
N LYS A 134 -7.25 -0.97 -6.75
CA LYS A 134 -6.88 0.03 -7.75
C LYS A 134 -8.14 0.74 -8.20
N PHE A 135 -8.18 2.05 -8.05
CA PHE A 135 -9.35 2.86 -8.39
C PHE A 135 -8.96 4.07 -9.21
N LEU A 136 -9.78 4.35 -10.22
CA LEU A 136 -9.83 5.64 -10.91
C LEU A 136 -11.09 6.35 -10.45
N ALA A 137 -10.98 7.57 -9.96
CA ALA A 137 -12.09 8.42 -9.57
C ALA A 137 -12.18 9.62 -10.51
N LEU A 138 -13.37 9.93 -11.00
CA LEU A 138 -13.66 11.14 -11.75
C LEU A 138 -14.75 11.92 -11.00
N GLY A 139 -14.64 13.25 -10.97
CA GLY A 139 -15.59 14.10 -10.29
C GLY A 139 -15.79 15.43 -10.98
N ALA A 140 -16.99 15.99 -10.79
CA ALA A 140 -17.33 17.34 -11.21
C ALA A 140 -18.05 18.06 -10.07
N GLY A 141 -17.73 19.33 -9.86
CA GLY A 141 -18.35 20.19 -8.89
C GLY A 141 -18.88 21.46 -9.51
N PHE A 142 -19.98 21.96 -9.03
CA PHE A 142 -20.57 23.22 -9.44
C PHE A 142 -21.06 24.01 -8.21
N LYS A 143 -20.70 25.29 -8.16
CA LYS A 143 -21.08 26.19 -7.09
C LYS A 143 -21.84 27.38 -7.66
N PHE A 144 -23.03 27.61 -7.13
CA PHE A 144 -23.86 28.73 -7.53
C PHE A 144 -24.64 29.28 -6.32
N SER A 145 -24.56 30.59 -6.11
CA SER A 145 -25.35 31.33 -5.10
C SER A 145 -25.34 30.67 -3.69
N GLY A 146 -24.14 30.21 -3.23
CA GLY A 146 -23.98 29.56 -1.92
C GLY A 146 -24.26 28.05 -1.89
N THR A 147 -24.86 27.51 -2.93
CA THR A 147 -25.10 26.05 -3.05
C THR A 147 -23.97 25.41 -3.85
N LYS A 148 -23.43 24.31 -3.34
CA LYS A 148 -22.41 23.50 -4.02
C LYS A 148 -22.97 22.11 -4.30
N ILE A 149 -22.84 21.66 -5.53
CA ILE A 149 -23.19 20.32 -5.99
C ILE A 149 -21.93 19.62 -6.43
N ASP A 150 -21.65 18.46 -5.86
CA ASP A 150 -20.53 17.61 -6.28
C ASP A 150 -21.05 16.24 -6.73
N LEU A 151 -20.53 15.77 -7.86
CA LEU A 151 -20.78 14.44 -8.40
C LEU A 151 -19.44 13.73 -8.56
N SER A 152 -19.35 12.48 -8.16
CA SER A 152 -18.15 11.67 -8.40
C SER A 152 -18.50 10.23 -8.71
N TYR A 153 -17.70 9.62 -9.56
CA TYR A 153 -17.84 8.24 -9.96
C TYR A 153 -16.51 7.52 -9.78
N LEU A 154 -16.57 6.32 -9.20
CA LEU A 154 -15.41 5.47 -8.92
C LEU A 154 -15.43 4.26 -9.86
N PHE A 155 -14.36 4.11 -10.62
CA PHE A 155 -14.10 2.94 -11.46
C PHE A 155 -13.10 2.02 -10.75
N SER A 156 -13.38 0.71 -10.71
CA SER A 156 -12.34 -0.24 -10.33
C SER A 156 -11.39 -0.46 -11.50
N ALA A 157 -10.10 -0.35 -11.22
CA ALA A 157 -9.02 -0.68 -12.14
C ALA A 157 -8.33 -2.00 -11.74
N SER A 158 -8.87 -2.68 -10.73
CA SER A 158 -8.36 -3.96 -10.22
C SER A 158 -9.03 -5.14 -10.92
N LYS A 159 -8.32 -6.27 -10.98
CA LYS A 159 -8.90 -7.57 -11.37
C LYS A 159 -9.75 -8.20 -10.26
N VAL A 160 -9.57 -7.74 -9.02
CA VAL A 160 -10.31 -8.21 -7.85
C VAL A 160 -11.56 -7.36 -7.69
N PRO A 161 -12.77 -7.95 -7.66
CA PRO A 161 -14.01 -7.21 -7.44
C PRO A 161 -13.97 -6.44 -6.11
N SER A 162 -14.35 -5.17 -6.14
CA SER A 162 -14.40 -4.32 -4.96
C SER A 162 -15.86 -3.91 -4.66
N PRO A 163 -16.29 -3.91 -3.39
CA PRO A 163 -17.62 -3.41 -3.02
C PRO A 163 -17.84 -1.93 -3.38
N LEU A 164 -16.78 -1.17 -3.62
CA LEU A 164 -16.83 0.24 -4.02
C LEU A 164 -16.83 0.43 -5.54
N GLU A 165 -16.76 -0.64 -6.31
CA GLU A 165 -16.76 -0.59 -7.77
C GLU A 165 -18.08 0.02 -8.29
N ASN A 166 -17.96 0.87 -9.32
CA ASN A 166 -19.09 1.53 -9.97
C ASN A 166 -19.96 2.38 -9.01
N THR A 167 -19.34 2.96 -8.00
CA THR A 167 -20.06 3.81 -7.04
C THR A 167 -20.21 5.24 -7.57
N LEU A 168 -21.45 5.68 -7.71
CA LEU A 168 -21.80 7.08 -7.95
C LEU A 168 -22.08 7.76 -6.60
N ARG A 169 -21.42 8.90 -6.35
CA ARG A 169 -21.64 9.75 -5.17
C ARG A 169 -22.16 11.09 -5.59
N PHE A 170 -23.16 11.54 -4.89
CA PHE A 170 -23.75 12.88 -5.01
C PHE A 170 -23.68 13.58 -3.67
N SER A 171 -23.27 14.85 -3.67
CA SER A 171 -23.23 15.70 -2.48
C SER A 171 -23.82 17.06 -2.79
N LEU A 172 -24.62 17.58 -1.85
CA LEU A 172 -25.22 18.91 -1.91
C LEU A 172 -24.88 19.63 -0.60
N THR A 173 -24.32 20.83 -0.72
CA THR A 173 -23.92 21.69 0.40
C THR A 173 -24.54 23.07 0.25
N PHE A 174 -25.09 23.60 1.35
CA PHE A 174 -25.71 24.92 1.41
C PHE A 174 -24.89 25.88 2.26
#